data_3a95b55a2991b95cb4eb6d550feba79e
#
_entry.id   3a95b55a2991b95cb4eb6d550feba79e
#
_cell.length_a   1.000
_cell.length_b   1.000
_cell.length_c   1.000
_cell.angle_alpha   90.00
_cell.angle_beta   90.00
_cell.angle_gamma   90.00
#
_symmetry.space_group_name_H-M   'P 1'
#
loop_
_entity.id
_entity.type
_entity.pdbx_description
1 polymer ?
#
loop_
_entity_poly.entity_id
_entity_poly.type
_entity_poly.pdbx_seq_one_letter_code
_entity_poly.pdbx_strand_id
1 'polypeptide(L)'
;YITTLHGTDITLVGRDQTYAPVVAFSINESDAITAVSHNLKEETIASFPIEKDIHVIHNFIDINRFYQSDKDHFKKMLAPNGERILAHVSNFRKVKRVEDVIHVFQKVRKKMPCKLLMIGDGPERPNAEELSRSLDVCNDIRFLGKQEQMDEILSISDLFLLTSSYESFGLSALEAMSCGVPVISTNAGGLGEINVHGFTGYLSNVGDVEDMAKHAISILENETVLNQFKNQAKEHAMKFEKQFIIPQYEQLYNEVVQSYKKA
;
A
#
# COMPACT_ATOMS: atom_id res chain seq x y z
N TYR A 1 6.67 -10.20 -26.97
CA TYR A 1 5.80 -10.03 -25.78
C TYR A 1 6.45 -9.11 -24.74
N ILE A 2 5.62 -8.52 -23.86
CA ILE A 2 6.05 -7.59 -22.82
C ILE A 2 5.80 -8.22 -21.46
N THR A 3 6.81 -8.19 -20.58
CA THR A 3 6.71 -8.69 -19.20
C THR A 3 6.61 -7.52 -18.23
N THR A 4 5.56 -7.52 -17.39
CA THR A 4 5.41 -6.55 -16.29
C THR A 4 5.70 -7.23 -14.97
N LEU A 5 6.69 -6.71 -14.24
CA LEU A 5 7.10 -7.20 -12.93
C LEU A 5 6.25 -6.54 -11.84
N HIS A 6 5.60 -7.37 -11.01
CA HIS A 6 4.75 -6.91 -9.91
C HIS A 6 5.33 -7.22 -8.51
N GLY A 7 6.44 -7.96 -8.43
CA GLY A 7 7.20 -8.19 -7.22
C GLY A 7 7.24 -9.64 -6.74
N THR A 8 6.14 -10.38 -6.72
CA THR A 8 6.11 -11.78 -6.25
C THR A 8 6.99 -12.71 -7.10
N ASP A 9 7.03 -12.47 -8.39
CA ASP A 9 7.91 -13.10 -9.38
C ASP A 9 9.39 -12.95 -9.03
N ILE A 10 9.79 -11.79 -8.49
CA ILE A 10 11.16 -11.48 -8.13
C ILE A 10 11.47 -11.90 -6.68
N THR A 11 10.63 -11.49 -5.75
CA THR A 11 10.92 -11.56 -4.31
C THR A 11 10.60 -12.90 -3.67
N LEU A 12 9.73 -13.70 -4.28
CA LEU A 12 9.33 -15.01 -3.79
C LEU A 12 9.81 -16.13 -4.72
N VAL A 13 9.34 -16.15 -5.96
CA VAL A 13 9.64 -17.21 -6.91
C VAL A 13 11.11 -17.14 -7.34
N GLY A 14 11.59 -15.96 -7.68
CA GLY A 14 12.95 -15.76 -8.15
C GLY A 14 14.05 -15.96 -7.09
N ARG A 15 13.71 -15.93 -5.80
CA ARG A 15 14.67 -16.25 -4.72
C ARG A 15 14.96 -17.75 -4.59
N ASP A 16 14.11 -18.61 -5.11
CA ASP A 16 14.39 -20.03 -5.18
C ASP A 16 15.40 -20.30 -6.30
N GLN A 17 16.57 -20.83 -5.95
CA GLN A 17 17.67 -21.10 -6.88
C GLN A 17 17.26 -22.02 -8.04
N THR A 18 16.22 -22.83 -7.88
CA THR A 18 15.72 -23.72 -8.93
C THR A 18 14.94 -22.98 -9.99
N TYR A 19 14.25 -21.89 -9.62
CA TYR A 19 13.44 -21.08 -10.53
C TYR A 19 14.18 -19.84 -11.06
N ALA A 20 15.19 -19.35 -10.35
CA ALA A 20 15.92 -18.14 -10.74
C ALA A 20 16.41 -18.12 -12.20
N PRO A 21 16.99 -19.21 -12.77
CA PRO A 21 17.39 -19.22 -14.17
C PRO A 21 16.21 -19.11 -15.15
N VAL A 22 15.07 -19.71 -14.82
CA VAL A 22 13.86 -19.66 -15.66
C VAL A 22 13.25 -18.25 -15.61
N VAL A 23 13.25 -17.61 -14.46
CA VAL A 23 12.79 -16.23 -14.31
C VAL A 23 13.68 -15.28 -15.11
N ALA A 24 15.01 -15.37 -14.96
CA ALA A 24 15.95 -14.55 -15.71
C ALA A 24 15.82 -14.76 -17.23
N PHE A 25 15.70 -16.00 -17.68
CA PHE A 25 15.47 -16.33 -19.10
C PHE A 25 14.17 -15.71 -19.60
N SER A 26 13.07 -15.89 -18.87
CA SER A 26 11.76 -15.32 -19.27
C SER A 26 11.77 -13.79 -19.38
N ILE A 27 12.49 -13.13 -18.46
CA ILE A 27 12.66 -11.68 -18.48
C ILE A 27 13.49 -11.26 -19.71
N ASN A 28 14.64 -11.89 -19.96
CA ASN A 28 15.53 -11.55 -21.06
C ASN A 28 14.94 -11.85 -22.45
N GLU A 29 14.06 -12.84 -22.58
CA GLU A 29 13.37 -13.13 -23.84
C GLU A 29 12.25 -12.14 -24.16
N SER A 30 11.83 -11.30 -23.20
CA SER A 30 10.77 -10.30 -23.43
C SER A 30 11.24 -9.20 -24.40
N ASP A 31 10.35 -8.73 -25.25
CA ASP A 31 10.62 -7.61 -26.18
C ASP A 31 10.79 -6.28 -25.43
N ALA A 32 10.05 -6.11 -24.35
CA ALA A 32 10.24 -5.05 -23.37
C ALA A 32 9.88 -5.54 -21.97
N ILE A 33 10.44 -4.87 -20.95
CA ILE A 33 10.23 -5.22 -19.55
C ILE A 33 9.78 -3.97 -18.82
N THR A 34 8.75 -4.12 -17.97
CA THR A 34 8.32 -3.03 -17.07
C THR A 34 8.36 -3.49 -15.62
N ALA A 35 8.60 -2.55 -14.70
CA ALA A 35 8.47 -2.74 -13.26
C ALA A 35 7.57 -1.66 -12.67
N VAL A 36 6.82 -2.00 -11.62
CA VAL A 36 5.84 -1.09 -11.01
C VAL A 36 6.48 -0.03 -10.10
N SER A 37 7.79 -0.13 -9.84
CA SER A 37 8.55 0.83 -9.03
C SER A 37 10.03 0.83 -9.40
N HIS A 38 10.74 1.90 -9.09
CA HIS A 38 12.20 1.97 -9.21
C HIS A 38 12.88 0.94 -8.30
N ASN A 39 12.38 0.80 -7.08
CA ASN A 39 12.91 -0.20 -6.14
C ASN A 39 12.82 -1.62 -6.71
N LEU A 40 11.68 -2.00 -7.32
CA LEU A 40 11.55 -3.33 -7.93
C LEU A 40 12.47 -3.51 -9.14
N LYS A 41 12.66 -2.47 -9.97
CA LYS A 41 13.66 -2.48 -11.06
C LYS A 41 15.05 -2.76 -10.52
N GLU A 42 15.49 -1.99 -9.52
CA GLU A 42 16.82 -2.14 -8.91
C GLU A 42 17.00 -3.52 -8.28
N GLU A 43 16.02 -4.01 -7.52
CA GLU A 43 16.06 -5.35 -6.93
C GLU A 43 16.13 -6.45 -7.99
N THR A 44 15.41 -6.29 -9.10
CA THR A 44 15.46 -7.24 -10.22
C THR A 44 16.86 -7.30 -10.84
N ILE A 45 17.45 -6.14 -11.15
CA ILE A 45 18.81 -6.06 -11.73
C ILE A 45 19.86 -6.62 -10.76
N ALA A 46 19.69 -6.37 -9.46
CA ALA A 46 20.61 -6.90 -8.44
C ALA A 46 20.49 -8.41 -8.23
N SER A 47 19.31 -9.00 -8.47
CA SER A 47 19.02 -10.41 -8.20
C SER A 47 19.24 -11.33 -9.40
N PHE A 48 19.16 -10.80 -10.63
CA PHE A 48 19.22 -11.61 -11.85
C PHE A 48 20.14 -10.97 -12.89
N PRO A 49 20.78 -11.81 -13.75
CA PRO A 49 21.57 -11.34 -14.90
C PRO A 49 20.62 -10.82 -16.00
N ILE A 50 20.13 -9.60 -15.83
CA ILE A 50 19.24 -8.95 -16.81
C ILE A 50 20.07 -8.15 -17.81
N GLU A 51 19.86 -8.43 -19.10
CA GLU A 51 20.61 -7.82 -20.20
C GLU A 51 19.87 -6.64 -20.83
N LYS A 52 18.57 -6.53 -20.60
CA LYS A 52 17.69 -5.50 -21.17
C LYS A 52 17.34 -4.42 -20.14
N ASP A 53 17.05 -3.21 -20.64
CA ASP A 53 16.54 -2.16 -19.75
C ASP A 53 15.13 -2.48 -19.27
N ILE A 54 14.85 -2.10 -18.02
CA ILE A 54 13.54 -2.23 -17.39
C ILE A 54 12.91 -0.85 -17.30
N HIS A 55 11.80 -0.64 -17.97
CA HIS A 55 11.02 0.59 -17.90
C HIS A 55 10.23 0.63 -16.59
N VAL A 56 10.29 1.74 -15.87
CA VAL A 56 9.43 1.90 -14.69
C VAL A 56 8.13 2.55 -15.11
N ILE A 57 7.04 1.81 -14.96
CA ILE A 57 5.67 2.30 -15.17
C ILE A 57 4.87 1.92 -13.93
N HIS A 58 4.52 2.91 -13.13
CA HIS A 58 3.84 2.69 -11.86
C HIS A 58 2.44 2.09 -12.03
N ASN A 59 1.92 1.45 -10.98
CA ASN A 59 0.51 1.14 -10.91
C ASN A 59 -0.31 2.42 -10.87
N PHE A 60 -1.55 2.35 -11.31
CA PHE A 60 -2.46 3.49 -11.37
C PHE A 60 -3.65 3.33 -10.44
N ILE A 61 -4.31 4.45 -10.18
CA ILE A 61 -5.57 4.54 -9.44
C ILE A 61 -6.69 5.07 -10.34
N ASP A 62 -7.90 4.58 -10.12
CA ASP A 62 -9.12 5.16 -10.68
C ASP A 62 -9.77 6.09 -9.67
N ILE A 63 -9.56 7.38 -9.82
CA ILE A 63 -10.11 8.41 -8.92
C ILE A 63 -11.64 8.54 -9.00
N ASN A 64 -12.28 7.96 -10.02
CA ASN A 64 -13.74 7.90 -10.08
C ASN A 64 -14.30 6.78 -9.21
N ARG A 65 -13.47 5.82 -8.82
CA ARG A 65 -13.81 4.76 -7.88
C ARG A 65 -13.32 5.11 -6.48
N PHE A 66 -12.04 5.44 -6.33
CA PHE A 66 -11.44 5.78 -5.04
C PHE A 66 -11.42 7.30 -4.86
N TYR A 67 -12.40 7.84 -4.18
CA TYR A 67 -12.52 9.27 -3.89
C TYR A 67 -13.08 9.49 -2.48
N GLN A 68 -12.79 10.65 -1.94
CA GLN A 68 -13.36 11.08 -0.67
C GLN A 68 -14.86 11.34 -0.85
N SER A 69 -15.69 10.51 -0.25
CA SER A 69 -17.15 10.67 -0.24
C SER A 69 -17.63 11.05 1.17
N ASP A 70 -18.70 11.83 1.22
CA ASP A 70 -19.38 12.13 2.49
C ASP A 70 -20.23 10.93 2.90
N LYS A 71 -19.70 10.08 3.76
CA LYS A 71 -20.33 8.88 4.32
C LYS A 71 -20.54 9.01 5.83
N ASP A 72 -20.87 10.20 6.30
CA ASP A 72 -21.08 10.51 7.74
C ASP A 72 -21.97 9.51 8.44
N HIS A 73 -23.01 9.00 7.79
CA HIS A 73 -23.88 7.99 8.37
C HIS A 73 -23.13 6.69 8.69
N PHE A 74 -22.31 6.21 7.77
CA PHE A 74 -21.54 4.98 7.95
C PHE A 74 -20.42 5.17 8.99
N LYS A 75 -19.76 6.32 8.97
CA LYS A 75 -18.78 6.70 9.99
C LYS A 75 -19.39 6.70 11.39
N LYS A 76 -20.58 7.28 11.57
CA LYS A 76 -21.31 7.31 12.85
C LYS A 76 -21.72 5.93 13.37
N MET A 77 -21.96 4.96 12.50
CA MET A 77 -22.25 3.57 12.92
C MET A 77 -21.02 2.88 13.51
N LEU A 78 -19.82 3.13 12.96
CA LEU A 78 -18.58 2.50 13.39
C LEU A 78 -17.87 3.25 14.52
N ALA A 79 -18.03 4.56 14.56
CA ALA A 79 -17.43 5.48 15.53
C ALA A 79 -18.49 6.44 16.10
N PRO A 80 -19.47 5.94 16.89
CA PRO A 80 -20.66 6.71 17.32
C PRO A 80 -20.33 7.88 18.26
N ASN A 81 -19.19 7.85 18.93
CA ASN A 81 -18.76 8.91 19.85
C ASN A 81 -17.71 9.85 19.24
N GLY A 82 -17.56 9.82 17.90
CA GLY A 82 -16.56 10.65 17.21
C GLY A 82 -15.12 10.11 17.30
N GLU A 83 -14.96 8.81 17.53
CA GLU A 83 -13.65 8.16 17.54
C GLU A 83 -12.97 8.30 16.17
N ARG A 84 -11.65 8.39 16.16
CA ARG A 84 -10.86 8.29 14.91
C ARG A 84 -10.92 6.88 14.35
N ILE A 85 -10.99 6.76 13.03
CA ILE A 85 -10.99 5.47 12.34
C ILE A 85 -9.64 5.26 11.66
N LEU A 86 -8.91 4.24 12.10
CA LEU A 86 -7.72 3.73 11.42
C LEU A 86 -8.11 2.54 10.54
N ALA A 87 -7.46 2.38 9.39
CA ALA A 87 -7.69 1.26 8.50
C ALA A 87 -6.37 0.55 8.12
N HIS A 88 -6.48 -0.75 7.89
CA HIS A 88 -5.43 -1.58 7.31
C HIS A 88 -6.05 -2.53 6.28
N VAL A 89 -5.41 -2.66 5.12
CA VAL A 89 -5.86 -3.56 4.04
C VAL A 89 -4.71 -4.45 3.60
N SER A 90 -4.87 -5.76 3.74
CA SER A 90 -3.90 -6.73 3.21
C SER A 90 -4.46 -8.14 3.12
N ASN A 91 -3.65 -9.06 2.58
CA ASN A 91 -3.94 -10.50 2.55
C ASN A 91 -3.44 -11.25 3.81
N PHE A 92 -3.19 -10.57 4.90
CA PHE A 92 -2.77 -11.07 6.23
C PHE A 92 -1.72 -12.19 6.16
N ARG A 93 -0.71 -12.01 5.32
CA ARG A 93 0.49 -12.85 5.28
C ARG A 93 1.57 -12.29 6.19
N LYS A 94 2.51 -13.11 6.61
CA LYS A 94 3.61 -12.75 7.51
C LYS A 94 4.38 -11.50 7.06
N VAL A 95 4.58 -11.33 5.73
CA VAL A 95 5.23 -10.15 5.16
C VAL A 95 4.48 -8.84 5.45
N LYS A 96 3.16 -8.90 5.71
CA LYS A 96 2.33 -7.73 6.02
C LYS A 96 2.41 -7.29 7.49
N ARG A 97 2.99 -8.12 8.36
CA ARG A 97 3.23 -7.81 9.77
C ARG A 97 2.00 -7.22 10.46
N VAL A 98 0.86 -7.90 10.30
CA VAL A 98 -0.44 -7.42 10.83
C VAL A 98 -0.46 -7.28 12.36
N GLU A 99 0.43 -7.96 13.07
CA GLU A 99 0.62 -7.80 14.50
C GLU A 99 1.13 -6.39 14.84
N ASP A 100 2.04 -5.84 14.02
CA ASP A 100 2.54 -4.47 14.22
C ASP A 100 1.41 -3.43 14.05
N VAL A 101 0.45 -3.67 13.14
CA VAL A 101 -0.74 -2.81 13.02
C VAL A 101 -1.49 -2.73 14.35
N ILE A 102 -1.68 -3.87 15.03
CA ILE A 102 -2.39 -3.94 16.31
C ILE A 102 -1.58 -3.26 17.42
N HIS A 103 -0.26 -3.45 17.44
CA HIS A 103 0.61 -2.77 18.39
C HIS A 103 0.61 -1.24 18.20
N VAL A 104 0.68 -0.75 16.94
CA VAL A 104 0.54 0.69 16.64
C VAL A 104 -0.82 1.19 17.11
N PHE A 105 -1.89 0.47 16.74
CA PHE A 105 -3.24 0.83 17.17
C PHE A 105 -3.39 0.89 18.69
N GLN A 106 -2.87 -0.09 19.44
CA GLN A 106 -2.91 -0.08 20.90
C GLN A 106 -2.29 1.19 21.50
N LYS A 107 -1.16 1.65 20.94
CA LYS A 107 -0.48 2.86 21.40
C LYS A 107 -1.28 4.12 21.09
N VAL A 108 -1.85 4.22 19.90
CA VAL A 108 -2.75 5.32 19.52
C VAL A 108 -3.99 5.32 20.43
N ARG A 109 -4.61 4.14 20.64
CA ARG A 109 -5.81 3.96 21.47
C ARG A 109 -5.61 4.39 22.93
N LYS A 110 -4.39 4.24 23.48
CA LYS A 110 -4.02 4.73 24.81
C LYS A 110 -4.00 6.26 24.90
N LYS A 111 -3.90 6.97 23.80
CA LYS A 111 -3.83 8.44 23.74
C LYS A 111 -5.15 9.08 23.37
N MET A 112 -5.93 8.47 22.50
CA MET A 112 -7.20 9.01 22.03
C MET A 112 -8.21 7.93 21.69
N PRO A 113 -9.52 8.20 21.76
CA PRO A 113 -10.56 7.28 21.31
C PRO A 113 -10.42 7.00 19.80
N CYS A 114 -10.25 5.74 19.43
CA CYS A 114 -10.14 5.33 18.03
C CYS A 114 -10.63 3.90 17.81
N LYS A 115 -10.96 3.59 16.57
CA LYS A 115 -11.35 2.27 16.05
C LYS A 115 -10.38 1.83 14.97
N LEU A 116 -10.17 0.53 14.85
CA LEU A 116 -9.35 -0.06 13.78
C LEU A 116 -10.19 -0.97 12.90
N LEU A 117 -10.13 -0.74 11.61
CA LEU A 117 -10.74 -1.61 10.58
C LEU A 117 -9.63 -2.43 9.94
N MET A 118 -9.71 -3.75 10.14
CA MET A 118 -8.79 -4.74 9.57
C MET A 118 -9.49 -5.40 8.38
N ILE A 119 -9.09 -5.03 7.16
CA ILE A 119 -9.73 -5.46 5.91
C ILE A 119 -8.83 -6.47 5.20
N GLY A 120 -9.42 -7.58 4.82
CA GLY A 120 -8.74 -8.70 4.18
C GLY A 120 -8.79 -9.97 5.02
N ASP A 121 -8.05 -10.97 4.59
CA ASP A 121 -8.00 -12.28 5.24
C ASP A 121 -6.69 -12.99 4.90
N GLY A 122 -6.29 -13.95 5.74
CA GLY A 122 -5.09 -14.74 5.51
C GLY A 122 -4.60 -15.48 6.75
N PRO A 123 -3.45 -16.18 6.63
CA PRO A 123 -2.97 -17.09 7.68
C PRO A 123 -2.66 -16.39 9.01
N GLU A 124 -2.31 -15.10 9.01
CA GLU A 124 -1.98 -14.37 10.26
C GLU A 124 -3.22 -13.79 10.97
N ARG A 125 -4.44 -13.99 10.43
CA ARG A 125 -5.65 -13.46 11.06
C ARG A 125 -5.91 -14.03 12.46
N PRO A 126 -5.81 -15.35 12.72
CA PRO A 126 -6.02 -15.89 14.06
C PRO A 126 -5.06 -15.31 15.10
N ASN A 127 -3.77 -15.14 14.72
CA ASN A 127 -2.75 -14.55 15.60
C ASN A 127 -3.09 -13.09 15.91
N ALA A 128 -3.53 -12.32 14.91
CA ALA A 128 -3.94 -10.93 15.07
C ALA A 128 -5.16 -10.79 16.00
N GLU A 129 -6.17 -11.66 15.85
CA GLU A 129 -7.35 -11.67 16.72
C GLU A 129 -6.99 -12.05 18.17
N GLU A 130 -6.10 -13.02 18.38
CA GLU A 130 -5.62 -13.39 19.71
C GLU A 130 -4.78 -12.27 20.35
N LEU A 131 -3.87 -11.66 19.59
CA LEU A 131 -3.09 -10.50 20.05
C LEU A 131 -4.00 -9.34 20.47
N SER A 132 -5.07 -9.07 19.70
CA SER A 132 -6.02 -8.00 20.04
C SER A 132 -6.73 -8.24 21.39
N ARG A 133 -7.04 -9.50 21.69
CA ARG A 133 -7.61 -9.90 22.98
C ARG A 133 -6.59 -9.76 24.12
N SER A 134 -5.38 -10.25 23.92
CA SER A 134 -4.31 -10.18 24.92
C SER A 134 -3.91 -8.75 25.31
N LEU A 135 -4.05 -7.81 24.35
CA LEU A 135 -3.77 -6.38 24.55
C LEU A 135 -4.98 -5.56 25.00
N ASP A 136 -6.14 -6.20 25.23
CA ASP A 136 -7.41 -5.58 25.65
C ASP A 136 -7.90 -4.45 24.71
N VAL A 137 -7.74 -4.67 23.39
CA VAL A 137 -8.19 -3.72 22.36
C VAL A 137 -9.20 -4.34 21.38
N CYS A 138 -9.57 -5.60 21.55
CA CYS A 138 -10.43 -6.33 20.62
C CYS A 138 -11.82 -5.69 20.41
N ASN A 139 -12.36 -4.98 21.40
CA ASN A 139 -13.64 -4.29 21.31
C ASN A 139 -13.60 -3.06 20.39
N ASP A 140 -12.41 -2.53 20.09
CA ASP A 140 -12.18 -1.37 19.24
C ASP A 140 -11.64 -1.75 17.86
N ILE A 141 -11.47 -3.06 17.59
CA ILE A 141 -11.02 -3.60 16.31
C ILE A 141 -12.17 -4.34 15.61
N ARG A 142 -12.31 -4.13 14.30
CA ARG A 142 -13.25 -4.86 13.44
C ARG A 142 -12.49 -5.57 12.34
N PHE A 143 -12.50 -6.91 12.36
CA PHE A 143 -11.99 -7.76 11.28
C PHE A 143 -13.11 -7.97 10.25
N LEU A 144 -13.07 -7.23 9.16
CA LEU A 144 -14.15 -7.16 8.17
C LEU A 144 -14.08 -8.27 7.11
N GLY A 145 -12.97 -9.04 7.06
CA GLY A 145 -12.76 -10.00 5.98
C GLY A 145 -12.50 -9.30 4.64
N LYS A 146 -12.64 -10.04 3.54
CA LYS A 146 -12.51 -9.49 2.20
C LYS A 146 -13.72 -8.62 1.87
N GLN A 147 -13.47 -7.43 1.36
CA GLN A 147 -14.50 -6.45 1.01
C GLN A 147 -14.37 -6.05 -0.47
N GLU A 148 -15.48 -5.85 -1.15
CA GLU A 148 -15.52 -5.36 -2.53
C GLU A 148 -15.61 -3.83 -2.60
N GLN A 149 -16.32 -3.24 -1.63
CA GLN A 149 -16.55 -1.79 -1.53
C GLN A 149 -15.45 -1.12 -0.69
N MET A 150 -14.21 -1.24 -1.14
CA MET A 150 -13.05 -0.70 -0.44
C MET A 150 -13.06 0.83 -0.35
N ASP A 151 -13.53 1.49 -1.39
CA ASP A 151 -13.69 2.93 -1.49
C ASP A 151 -14.58 3.49 -0.38
N GLU A 152 -15.69 2.82 -0.05
CA GLU A 152 -16.59 3.24 1.03
C GLU A 152 -15.90 3.18 2.40
N ILE A 153 -15.13 2.11 2.67
CA ILE A 153 -14.45 1.93 3.94
C ILE A 153 -13.26 2.90 4.07
N LEU A 154 -12.50 3.07 2.99
CA LEU A 154 -11.36 4.00 3.00
C LEU A 154 -11.82 5.46 3.15
N SER A 155 -12.93 5.86 2.48
CA SER A 155 -13.42 7.24 2.53
C SER A 155 -13.84 7.72 3.92
N ILE A 156 -14.21 6.80 4.83
CA ILE A 156 -14.55 7.14 6.21
C ILE A 156 -13.36 7.08 7.18
N SER A 157 -12.21 6.60 6.71
CA SER A 157 -11.01 6.42 7.53
C SER A 157 -10.27 7.74 7.72
N ASP A 158 -9.62 7.89 8.88
CA ASP A 158 -8.82 9.08 9.20
C ASP A 158 -7.32 8.83 8.99
N LEU A 159 -6.87 7.57 9.07
CA LEU A 159 -5.48 7.18 8.88
C LEU A 159 -5.38 5.75 8.35
N PHE A 160 -4.40 5.51 7.48
CA PHE A 160 -4.10 4.18 6.96
C PHE A 160 -2.76 3.67 7.50
N LEU A 161 -2.74 2.42 7.97
CA LEU A 161 -1.54 1.76 8.49
C LEU A 161 -1.05 0.68 7.52
N LEU A 162 0.23 0.69 7.15
CA LEU A 162 0.85 -0.31 6.29
C LEU A 162 2.23 -0.71 6.83
N THR A 163 2.28 -1.78 7.61
CA THR A 163 3.42 -2.24 8.40
C THR A 163 4.31 -3.27 7.69
N SER A 164 4.12 -3.48 6.40
CA SER A 164 4.76 -4.55 5.63
C SER A 164 6.28 -4.51 5.74
N SER A 165 6.91 -5.69 5.78
CA SER A 165 8.37 -5.81 5.68
C SER A 165 8.87 -5.73 4.23
N TYR A 166 7.97 -5.84 3.26
CA TYR A 166 8.22 -5.64 1.84
C TYR A 166 6.93 -5.27 1.10
N GLU A 167 7.03 -4.29 0.20
CA GLU A 167 6.01 -3.91 -0.76
C GLU A 167 6.67 -3.53 -2.09
N SER A 168 6.20 -4.09 -3.19
CA SER A 168 6.71 -3.72 -4.51
C SER A 168 6.27 -2.33 -4.95
N PHE A 169 5.09 -1.87 -4.49
CA PHE A 169 4.53 -0.57 -4.80
C PHE A 169 3.67 -0.01 -3.67
N GLY A 170 2.68 -0.78 -3.15
CA GLY A 170 1.76 -0.36 -2.09
C GLY A 170 0.43 0.19 -2.62
N LEU A 171 -0.22 -0.54 -3.54
CA LEU A 171 -1.48 -0.11 -4.16
C LEU A 171 -2.56 0.24 -3.12
N SER A 172 -2.69 -0.51 -2.02
CA SER A 172 -3.65 -0.21 -0.95
C SER A 172 -3.40 1.13 -0.26
N ALA A 173 -2.14 1.57 -0.14
CA ALA A 173 -1.81 2.89 0.36
C ALA A 173 -2.20 3.98 -0.65
N LEU A 174 -1.99 3.75 -1.95
CA LEU A 174 -2.41 4.68 -3.00
C LEU A 174 -3.95 4.82 -3.05
N GLU A 175 -4.68 3.71 -2.89
CA GLU A 175 -6.15 3.70 -2.78
C GLU A 175 -6.63 4.53 -1.58
N ALA A 176 -5.99 4.37 -0.41
CA ALA A 176 -6.28 5.16 0.78
C ALA A 176 -6.00 6.66 0.54
N MET A 177 -4.84 7.01 -0.03
CA MET A 177 -4.50 8.41 -0.34
C MET A 177 -5.48 9.05 -1.32
N SER A 178 -5.96 8.31 -2.32
CA SER A 178 -6.98 8.79 -3.27
C SER A 178 -8.29 9.15 -2.58
N CYS A 179 -8.64 8.40 -1.51
CA CYS A 179 -9.78 8.72 -0.63
C CYS A 179 -9.48 9.84 0.39
N GLY A 180 -8.31 10.49 0.30
CA GLY A 180 -7.90 11.54 1.22
C GLY A 180 -7.48 11.02 2.60
N VAL A 181 -6.91 9.81 2.67
CA VAL A 181 -6.46 9.19 3.93
C VAL A 181 -4.93 9.20 3.98
N PRO A 182 -4.32 9.92 4.94
CA PRO A 182 -2.87 9.91 5.11
C PRO A 182 -2.37 8.54 5.57
N VAL A 183 -1.12 8.22 5.22
CA VAL A 183 -0.55 6.89 5.38
C VAL A 183 0.62 6.89 6.37
N ILE A 184 0.56 6.03 7.37
CA ILE A 184 1.73 5.63 8.16
C ILE A 184 2.18 4.29 7.63
N SER A 185 3.36 4.23 7.05
CA SER A 185 3.91 3.00 6.48
C SER A 185 5.35 2.76 6.89
N THR A 186 5.82 1.54 6.64
CA THR A 186 7.25 1.26 6.66
C THR A 186 7.92 1.88 5.44
N ASN A 187 9.26 2.02 5.49
CA ASN A 187 10.10 2.46 4.38
C ASN A 187 10.53 1.30 3.46
N ALA A 188 9.77 0.20 3.43
CA ALA A 188 10.12 -1.04 2.75
C ALA A 188 9.76 -1.02 1.27
N GLY A 189 10.70 -1.44 0.41
CA GLY A 189 10.48 -1.60 -1.03
C GLY A 189 10.08 -0.30 -1.71
N GLY A 190 9.06 -0.36 -2.58
CA GLY A 190 8.55 0.78 -3.34
C GLY A 190 7.67 1.76 -2.56
N LEU A 191 7.45 1.56 -1.24
CA LEU A 191 6.57 2.43 -0.44
C LEU A 191 7.04 3.88 -0.40
N GLY A 192 8.35 4.14 -0.40
CA GLY A 192 8.89 5.48 -0.42
C GLY A 192 8.63 6.25 -1.73
N GLU A 193 8.21 5.57 -2.81
CA GLU A 193 7.87 6.20 -4.08
C GLU A 193 6.45 6.79 -4.08
N ILE A 194 5.57 6.26 -3.22
CA ILE A 194 4.19 6.73 -3.11
C ILE A 194 3.90 7.46 -1.80
N ASN A 195 4.46 7.01 -0.66
CA ASN A 195 4.28 7.69 0.62
C ASN A 195 5.44 8.64 0.89
N VAL A 196 5.20 9.95 0.71
CA VAL A 196 6.21 10.99 0.89
C VAL A 196 6.25 11.41 2.36
N HIS A 197 7.36 11.11 3.04
CA HIS A 197 7.55 11.40 4.46
C HIS A 197 7.35 12.88 4.80
N GLY A 198 6.46 13.16 5.76
CA GLY A 198 6.10 14.52 6.18
C GLY A 198 5.15 15.26 5.22
N PHE A 199 4.69 14.61 4.15
CA PHE A 199 3.79 15.22 3.17
C PHE A 199 2.49 14.43 3.00
N THR A 200 2.55 13.14 2.61
CA THR A 200 1.35 12.30 2.47
C THR A 200 1.08 11.45 3.71
N GLY A 201 2.02 11.43 4.63
CA GLY A 201 2.05 10.66 5.83
C GLY A 201 3.48 10.55 6.35
N TYR A 202 3.82 9.44 6.97
CA TYR A 202 5.18 9.22 7.49
C TYR A 202 5.67 7.82 7.16
N LEU A 203 7.00 7.72 7.00
CA LEU A 203 7.73 6.47 6.82
C LEU A 203 8.52 6.16 8.09
N SER A 204 8.46 4.92 8.55
CA SER A 204 9.22 4.41 9.70
C SER A 204 9.99 3.15 9.30
N ASN A 205 10.99 2.75 10.08
CA ASN A 205 11.68 1.48 9.82
C ASN A 205 10.75 0.29 10.07
N VAL A 206 11.01 -0.81 9.35
CA VAL A 206 10.26 -2.05 9.53
C VAL A 206 10.35 -2.51 10.98
N GLY A 207 9.20 -2.70 11.62
CA GLY A 207 9.10 -3.12 13.03
C GLY A 207 9.19 -1.99 14.06
N ASP A 208 9.42 -0.76 13.64
CA ASP A 208 9.46 0.39 14.56
C ASP A 208 8.04 0.89 14.88
N VAL A 209 7.36 0.09 15.68
CA VAL A 209 5.98 0.36 16.15
C VAL A 209 5.89 1.65 16.97
N GLU A 210 6.95 2.00 17.71
CA GLU A 210 6.98 3.23 18.52
C GLU A 210 6.95 4.47 17.64
N ASP A 211 7.81 4.51 16.63
CA ASP A 211 7.90 5.64 15.71
C ASP A 211 6.61 5.75 14.85
N MET A 212 6.09 4.63 14.35
CA MET A 212 4.81 4.61 13.63
C MET A 212 3.66 5.15 14.50
N ALA A 213 3.57 4.75 15.74
CA ALA A 213 2.54 5.22 16.68
C ALA A 213 2.68 6.72 17.00
N LYS A 214 3.90 7.20 17.20
CA LYS A 214 4.20 8.62 17.40
C LYS A 214 3.72 9.46 16.21
N HIS A 215 4.03 9.02 15.00
CA HIS A 215 3.58 9.70 13.78
C HIS A 215 2.06 9.65 13.60
N ALA A 216 1.43 8.50 13.87
CA ALA A 216 -0.02 8.38 13.83
C ALA A 216 -0.70 9.36 14.79
N ILE A 217 -0.22 9.43 16.02
CA ILE A 217 -0.74 10.36 17.05
C ILE A 217 -0.57 11.81 16.60
N SER A 218 0.60 12.20 16.09
CA SER A 218 0.88 13.58 15.67
C SER A 218 -0.04 14.09 14.57
N ILE A 219 -0.50 13.19 13.69
CA ILE A 219 -1.51 13.54 12.66
C ILE A 219 -2.91 13.61 13.27
N LEU A 220 -3.28 12.62 14.10
CA LEU A 220 -4.67 12.44 14.54
C LEU A 220 -5.10 13.37 15.68
N GLU A 221 -4.16 13.87 16.48
CA GLU A 221 -4.47 14.73 17.65
C GLU A 221 -4.87 16.17 17.27
N ASN A 222 -4.55 16.61 16.05
CA ASN A 222 -4.82 17.97 15.59
C ASN A 222 -5.61 17.96 14.27
N GLU A 223 -6.82 18.48 14.31
CA GLU A 223 -7.72 18.50 13.13
C GLU A 223 -7.14 19.28 11.95
N THR A 224 -6.45 20.38 12.20
CA THR A 224 -5.82 21.17 11.14
C THR A 224 -4.70 20.38 10.46
N VAL A 225 -3.87 19.70 11.24
CA VAL A 225 -2.79 18.84 10.72
C VAL A 225 -3.37 17.66 9.94
N LEU A 226 -4.38 16.98 10.49
CA LEU A 226 -5.05 15.89 9.81
C LEU A 226 -5.61 16.31 8.46
N ASN A 227 -6.32 17.44 8.41
CA ASN A 227 -6.90 17.96 7.16
C ASN A 227 -5.83 18.38 6.15
N GLN A 228 -4.71 18.92 6.60
CA GLN A 228 -3.57 19.21 5.74
C GLN A 228 -3.04 17.91 5.09
N PHE A 229 -2.76 16.87 5.89
CA PHE A 229 -2.28 15.60 5.36
C PHE A 229 -3.31 14.90 4.45
N LYS A 230 -4.60 14.99 4.77
CA LYS A 230 -5.68 14.47 3.91
C LYS A 230 -5.65 15.10 2.50
N ASN A 231 -5.52 16.42 2.44
CA ASN A 231 -5.46 17.13 1.16
C ASN A 231 -4.18 16.78 0.38
N GLN A 232 -3.04 16.75 1.06
CA GLN A 232 -1.75 16.42 0.46
C GLN A 232 -1.71 14.97 -0.06
N ALA A 233 -2.26 14.02 0.69
CA ALA A 233 -2.38 12.62 0.26
C ALA A 233 -3.21 12.50 -1.03
N LYS A 234 -4.38 13.15 -1.06
CA LYS A 234 -5.24 13.18 -2.23
C LYS A 234 -4.57 13.82 -3.44
N GLU A 235 -3.95 14.99 -3.28
CA GLU A 235 -3.22 15.67 -4.35
C GLU A 235 -2.10 14.80 -4.92
N HIS A 236 -1.36 14.13 -4.05
CA HIS A 236 -0.28 13.27 -4.48
C HIS A 236 -0.78 12.03 -5.25
N ALA A 237 -1.87 11.40 -4.79
CA ALA A 237 -2.46 10.25 -5.45
C ALA A 237 -2.91 10.54 -6.89
N MET A 238 -3.32 11.78 -7.19
CA MET A 238 -3.71 12.19 -8.54
C MET A 238 -2.58 12.06 -9.57
N LYS A 239 -1.31 12.07 -9.16
CA LYS A 239 -0.15 11.85 -10.05
C LYS A 239 -0.12 10.42 -10.62
N PHE A 240 -0.79 9.49 -9.95
CA PHE A 240 -0.88 8.09 -10.34
C PHE A 240 -2.24 7.75 -10.99
N GLU A 241 -3.01 8.76 -11.41
CA GLU A 241 -4.28 8.51 -12.07
C GLU A 241 -4.08 7.78 -13.39
N LYS A 242 -5.03 6.89 -13.72
CA LYS A 242 -5.00 6.05 -14.93
C LYS A 242 -4.77 6.84 -16.23
N GLN A 243 -5.29 8.07 -16.33
CA GLN A 243 -5.09 8.94 -17.49
C GLN A 243 -3.63 9.34 -17.73
N PHE A 244 -2.77 9.30 -16.70
CA PHE A 244 -1.34 9.61 -16.82
C PHE A 244 -0.47 8.36 -16.97
N ILE A 245 -0.92 7.24 -16.45
CA ILE A 245 -0.14 5.99 -16.43
C ILE A 245 -0.44 5.11 -17.65
N ILE A 246 -1.71 4.94 -18.02
CA ILE A 246 -2.09 4.09 -19.16
C ILE A 246 -1.40 4.51 -20.47
N PRO A 247 -1.31 5.82 -20.82
CA PRO A 247 -0.60 6.24 -22.02
C PRO A 247 0.87 5.81 -22.08
N GLN A 248 1.54 5.64 -20.93
CA GLN A 248 2.94 5.17 -20.89
C GLN A 248 3.03 3.70 -21.34
N TYR A 249 2.07 2.86 -20.94
CA TYR A 249 1.96 1.50 -21.45
C TYR A 249 1.63 1.46 -22.94
N GLU A 250 0.67 2.28 -23.38
CA GLU A 250 0.28 2.36 -24.80
C GLU A 250 1.44 2.80 -25.69
N GLN A 251 2.23 3.76 -25.23
CA GLN A 251 3.44 4.21 -25.92
C GLN A 251 4.44 3.07 -26.06
N LEU A 252 4.76 2.39 -24.96
CA LEU A 252 5.70 1.26 -24.97
C LEU A 252 5.23 0.14 -25.89
N TYR A 253 3.94 -0.20 -25.85
CA TYR A 253 3.36 -1.23 -26.75
C TYR A 253 3.50 -0.84 -28.23
N ASN A 254 3.24 0.43 -28.55
CA ASN A 254 3.39 0.92 -29.92
C ASN A 254 4.86 0.89 -30.38
N GLU A 255 5.81 1.26 -29.52
CA GLU A 255 7.25 1.20 -29.82
C GLU A 255 7.68 -0.24 -30.14
N VAL A 256 7.29 -1.21 -29.33
CA VAL A 256 7.57 -2.64 -29.55
C VAL A 256 6.95 -3.13 -30.87
N VAL A 257 5.69 -2.82 -31.14
CA VAL A 257 5.03 -3.22 -32.39
C VAL A 257 5.71 -2.59 -33.63
N GLN A 258 6.14 -1.34 -33.53
CA GLN A 258 6.83 -0.67 -34.64
C GLN A 258 8.22 -1.24 -34.91
N SER A 259 8.93 -1.73 -33.89
CA SER A 259 10.24 -2.37 -34.07
C SER A 259 10.13 -3.62 -34.94
N TYR A 260 9.05 -4.41 -34.80
CA TYR A 260 8.78 -5.58 -35.65
C TYR A 260 8.42 -5.25 -37.09
N LYS A 261 7.82 -4.08 -37.34
CA LYS A 261 7.48 -3.68 -38.73
C LYS A 261 8.69 -3.17 -39.52
N LYS A 262 9.78 -2.86 -38.84
CA LYS A 262 11.01 -2.33 -39.44
C LYS A 262 12.10 -3.41 -39.60
N ALA A 263 11.96 -4.55 -38.91
CA ALA A 263 12.84 -5.72 -39.02
C ALA A 263 12.31 -6.67 -40.12
#